data_aaf752d715b8f9901babb1683270661d
#
_entry.id   aaf752d715b8f9901babb1683270661d
#
_cell.length_a   1.000
_cell.length_b   1.000
_cell.length_c   1.000
_cell.angle_alpha   90.00
_cell.angle_beta   90.00
_cell.angle_gamma   90.00
#
_symmetry.space_group_name_H-M   'P 1'
#
loop_
_entity.id
_entity.type
_entity.pdbx_description
1 polymer ?
#
loop_
_entity_poly.entity_id
_entity_poly.type
_entity_poly.pdbx_seq_one_letter_code
_entity_poly.pdbx_strand_id
1 'polypeptide(L)'
;MTHNFRLLMKFGLGLFLAGSASLMLVGCDKAPSRNSASASQDHLARIKSSGELKVGLEGDWQPFSFHNEKDQLVGYDVEVAQNLAKKLGVKAKIVEGPWDGLFAGMDTGRYDLMINGVDVTPDRAKTYDFSTPYAYDRTVLITRSDNNDIHSFNDLKGKTTANSIGSTYQEIGEKYGAKVSGVDTLAETLQMVKNKQVQATINASTSYGDYMKHRLDEPLKIAATMDKVTEYAIPMKKGEDNASLKKAIDNALQEMKNDGTLSKLSVKYFGADLTRPN
;
A
#
# COMPACT_ATOMS: atom_id res chain seq x y z
N MET A 1 -5.30 18.50 55.58
CA MET A 1 -6.62 19.12 55.61
C MET A 1 -7.46 18.35 54.59
N THR A 2 -7.99 17.21 54.95
CA THR A 2 -9.30 16.77 55.49
C THR A 2 -10.49 17.60 54.98
N HIS A 3 -11.34 17.00 54.13
CA HIS A 3 -12.76 16.91 54.43
C HIS A 3 -13.47 15.87 53.57
N ASN A 4 -13.96 14.86 54.28
CA ASN A 4 -14.98 13.90 53.86
C ASN A 4 -16.36 14.57 53.77
N PHE A 5 -17.23 14.11 52.86
CA PHE A 5 -18.66 14.11 53.17
C PHE A 5 -19.33 12.83 52.65
N ARG A 6 -19.86 12.09 53.60
CA ARG A 6 -20.75 10.89 53.47
C ARG A 6 -22.19 11.33 53.59
N LEU A 7 -23.08 10.37 53.17
CA LEU A 7 -24.46 10.16 53.64
C LEU A 7 -25.54 10.58 52.64
N LEU A 8 -26.60 9.86 52.32
CA LEU A 8 -27.41 8.87 53.04
C LEU A 8 -28.35 8.10 52.08
N MET A 9 -28.59 6.85 52.41
CA MET A 9 -29.67 5.95 51.96
C MET A 9 -31.06 6.53 52.21
N LYS A 10 -32.05 6.19 51.38
CA LYS A 10 -33.41 5.91 51.87
C LYS A 10 -34.10 4.78 51.09
N PHE A 11 -34.49 3.76 51.81
CA PHE A 11 -35.37 2.64 51.47
C PHE A 11 -36.79 3.13 51.24
N GLY A 12 -37.51 2.46 50.35
CA GLY A 12 -38.97 2.59 50.23
C GLY A 12 -39.57 1.26 49.73
N LEU A 13 -39.99 0.45 50.64
CA LEU A 13 -40.71 -0.83 50.49
C LEU A 13 -42.19 -0.52 50.29
N GLY A 14 -42.83 -1.07 49.27
CA GLY A 14 -44.27 -0.97 49.06
C GLY A 14 -44.82 -2.20 48.33
N LEU A 15 -45.35 -3.10 49.13
CA LEU A 15 -46.04 -4.33 48.77
C LEU A 15 -47.55 -4.01 48.49
N PHE A 16 -48.08 -4.49 47.35
CA PHE A 16 -49.55 -4.76 47.26
C PHE A 16 -49.82 -5.92 46.29
N LEU A 17 -50.56 -6.87 46.80
CA LEU A 17 -51.12 -8.08 46.19
C LEU A 17 -52.41 -7.85 45.43
N ALA A 18 -52.75 -8.83 44.63
CA ALA A 18 -54.04 -9.31 44.11
C ALA A 18 -54.13 -9.05 42.57
N GLY A 19 -54.16 -10.00 41.69
CA GLY A 19 -54.97 -11.22 41.63
C GLY A 19 -55.95 -11.04 40.46
N SER A 20 -55.74 -11.81 39.39
CA SER A 20 -56.83 -12.42 38.63
C SER A 20 -56.34 -13.14 37.37
N ALA A 21 -56.68 -14.40 37.31
CA ALA A 21 -56.45 -15.31 36.19
C ALA A 21 -57.37 -15.01 35.02
N SER A 22 -56.89 -15.14 33.79
CA SER A 22 -57.71 -15.44 32.61
C SER A 22 -56.90 -16.09 31.52
N LEU A 23 -57.19 -17.32 31.27
CA LEU A 23 -57.16 -18.19 30.09
C LEU A 23 -56.44 -17.77 28.80
N MET A 24 -55.49 -18.67 28.45
CA MET A 24 -55.25 -19.34 27.17
C MET A 24 -55.78 -18.69 25.88
N LEU A 25 -54.85 -18.37 24.99
CA LEU A 25 -54.98 -18.70 23.58
C LEU A 25 -53.56 -19.04 23.02
N VAL A 26 -53.43 -20.29 22.67
CA VAL A 26 -52.26 -20.83 21.94
C VAL A 26 -52.33 -20.31 20.53
N GLY A 27 -51.56 -19.30 20.22
CA GLY A 27 -51.26 -18.85 18.86
C GLY A 27 -49.83 -19.26 18.51
N CYS A 28 -49.70 -20.34 17.75
CA CYS A 28 -48.45 -20.66 17.08
C CYS A 28 -48.22 -19.67 15.92
N ASP A 29 -47.70 -18.51 16.21
CA ASP A 29 -47.10 -17.66 15.20
C ASP A 29 -45.62 -18.05 15.11
N LYS A 30 -45.27 -18.71 14.00
CA LYS A 30 -43.92 -18.85 13.53
C LYS A 30 -43.36 -17.47 13.32
N ALA A 31 -42.67 -16.93 14.33
CA ALA A 31 -41.79 -15.80 14.10
C ALA A 31 -40.83 -16.16 12.99
N PRO A 32 -40.71 -15.37 11.91
CA PRO A 32 -39.64 -15.59 10.96
C PRO A 32 -38.32 -15.41 11.71
N SER A 33 -37.57 -16.50 11.80
CA SER A 33 -36.18 -16.47 12.26
C SER A 33 -35.45 -15.44 11.39
N ARG A 34 -35.31 -14.23 11.91
CA ARG A 34 -34.35 -13.28 11.39
C ARG A 34 -32.96 -13.81 11.72
N ASN A 35 -32.49 -14.75 10.92
CA ASN A 35 -31.07 -14.94 10.71
C ASN A 35 -30.54 -13.66 10.06
N SER A 36 -30.40 -12.63 10.85
CA SER A 36 -29.52 -11.52 10.55
C SER A 36 -28.10 -12.01 10.83
N ALA A 37 -27.63 -12.97 10.03
CA ALA A 37 -26.23 -12.96 9.67
C ALA A 37 -26.02 -11.59 9.03
N SER A 38 -25.36 -10.69 9.73
CA SER A 38 -24.83 -9.46 9.16
C SER A 38 -23.90 -9.91 8.02
N ALA A 39 -24.45 -10.09 6.83
CA ALA A 39 -23.67 -10.25 5.63
C ALA A 39 -22.77 -9.03 5.59
N SER A 40 -21.45 -9.23 5.73
CA SER A 40 -20.49 -8.13 5.61
C SER A 40 -20.79 -7.49 4.26
N GLN A 41 -21.13 -6.21 4.30
CA GLN A 41 -21.52 -5.50 3.07
C GLN A 41 -20.31 -5.55 2.13
N ASP A 42 -20.54 -6.03 0.90
CA ASP A 42 -19.56 -6.07 -0.17
C ASP A 42 -18.73 -4.77 -0.24
N HIS A 43 -17.41 -4.90 -0.26
CA HIS A 43 -16.50 -3.74 -0.16
C HIS A 43 -16.67 -2.78 -1.35
N LEU A 44 -16.80 -3.32 -2.57
CA LEU A 44 -17.05 -2.50 -3.76
C LEU A 44 -18.38 -1.73 -3.63
N ALA A 45 -19.43 -2.35 -3.06
CA ALA A 45 -20.70 -1.69 -2.82
C ALA A 45 -20.54 -0.52 -1.82
N ARG A 46 -19.73 -0.69 -0.76
CA ARG A 46 -19.40 0.41 0.19
C ARG A 46 -18.67 1.55 -0.51
N ILE A 47 -17.65 1.26 -1.32
CA ILE A 47 -16.91 2.26 -2.11
C ILE A 47 -17.85 3.02 -3.04
N LYS A 48 -18.72 2.33 -3.78
CA LYS A 48 -19.69 2.95 -4.67
C LYS A 48 -20.72 3.81 -3.92
N SER A 49 -21.18 3.35 -2.77
CA SER A 49 -22.13 4.08 -1.93
C SER A 49 -21.50 5.34 -1.32
N SER A 50 -20.23 5.29 -0.92
CA SER A 50 -19.51 6.47 -0.39
C SER A 50 -19.11 7.46 -1.49
N GLY A 51 -19.03 7.01 -2.75
CA GLY A 51 -18.54 7.80 -3.88
C GLY A 51 -17.02 8.02 -3.88
N GLU A 52 -16.28 7.36 -2.98
CA GLU A 52 -14.83 7.50 -2.83
C GLU A 52 -14.14 6.15 -2.79
N LEU A 53 -13.00 6.04 -3.54
CA LEU A 53 -11.99 5.00 -3.39
C LEU A 53 -10.83 5.59 -2.63
N LYS A 54 -10.58 5.11 -1.41
CA LYS A 54 -9.43 5.54 -0.61
C LYS A 54 -8.20 4.73 -0.98
N VAL A 55 -7.12 5.42 -1.35
CA VAL A 55 -5.88 4.81 -1.83
C VAL A 55 -4.71 5.25 -0.98
N GLY A 56 -3.97 4.30 -0.40
CA GLY A 56 -2.74 4.55 0.33
C GLY A 56 -1.53 4.59 -0.62
N LEU A 57 -0.65 5.57 -0.43
CA LEU A 57 0.66 5.69 -1.10
C LEU A 57 1.61 6.57 -0.28
N GLU A 58 2.89 6.64 -0.66
CA GLU A 58 3.90 7.40 0.08
C GLU A 58 3.81 8.91 -0.16
N GLY A 59 3.87 9.37 -1.39
CA GLY A 59 3.94 10.79 -1.73
C GLY A 59 5.36 11.38 -1.82
N ASP A 60 6.40 10.59 -1.58
CA ASP A 60 7.81 10.97 -1.62
C ASP A 60 8.70 9.99 -2.41
N TRP A 61 8.09 9.12 -3.21
CA TRP A 61 8.78 8.16 -4.06
C TRP A 61 8.63 8.50 -5.55
N GLN A 62 9.44 9.42 -6.05
CA GLN A 62 9.48 9.85 -7.45
C GLN A 62 10.04 8.74 -8.36
N PRO A 63 9.45 8.48 -9.55
CA PRO A 63 8.34 9.21 -10.19
C PRO A 63 6.95 8.55 -9.97
N PHE A 64 6.82 7.62 -9.00
CA PHE A 64 5.57 6.92 -8.70
C PHE A 64 4.54 7.80 -7.97
N SER A 65 4.95 8.43 -6.87
CA SER A 65 4.13 9.38 -6.11
C SER A 65 5.02 10.42 -5.45
N PHE A 66 4.82 11.71 -5.74
CA PHE A 66 5.66 12.78 -5.20
C PHE A 66 4.98 14.14 -5.30
N HIS A 67 5.43 15.08 -4.49
CA HIS A 67 5.02 16.48 -4.59
C HIS A 67 5.89 17.22 -5.61
N ASN A 68 5.25 17.87 -6.59
CA ASN A 68 5.95 18.69 -7.57
C ASN A 68 6.35 20.06 -6.99
N GLU A 69 7.00 20.91 -7.78
CA GLU A 69 7.45 22.26 -7.36
C GLU A 69 6.31 23.18 -6.86
N LYS A 70 5.06 22.85 -7.17
CA LYS A 70 3.85 23.57 -6.72
C LYS A 70 3.19 22.90 -5.52
N ASP A 71 3.88 21.96 -4.87
CA ASP A 71 3.35 21.16 -3.77
C ASP A 71 2.08 20.36 -4.13
N GLN A 72 1.95 19.94 -5.38
CA GLN A 72 0.86 19.12 -5.84
C GLN A 72 1.31 17.66 -5.88
N LEU A 73 0.53 16.78 -5.28
CA LEU A 73 0.78 15.34 -5.35
C LEU A 73 0.53 14.84 -6.78
N VAL A 74 1.57 14.32 -7.39
CA VAL A 74 1.62 13.82 -8.77
C VAL A 74 2.40 12.52 -8.83
N GLY A 75 2.38 11.83 -9.95
CA GLY A 75 3.15 10.62 -10.19
C GLY A 75 2.35 9.56 -10.91
N TYR A 76 3.05 8.51 -11.32
CA TYR A 76 2.45 7.40 -12.05
C TYR A 76 1.31 6.75 -11.24
N ASP A 77 1.58 6.39 -9.99
CA ASP A 77 0.63 5.72 -9.11
C ASP A 77 -0.55 6.63 -8.73
N VAL A 78 -0.30 7.93 -8.59
CA VAL A 78 -1.36 8.91 -8.32
C VAL A 78 -2.35 8.96 -9.49
N GLU A 79 -1.84 9.03 -10.73
CA GLU A 79 -2.71 9.08 -11.90
C GLU A 79 -3.34 7.71 -12.21
N VAL A 80 -2.69 6.59 -11.92
CA VAL A 80 -3.31 5.26 -11.96
C VAL A 80 -4.49 5.21 -11.00
N ALA A 81 -4.32 5.66 -9.75
CA ALA A 81 -5.39 5.71 -8.74
C ALA A 81 -6.59 6.55 -9.21
N GLN A 82 -6.33 7.73 -9.77
CA GLN A 82 -7.36 8.64 -10.27
C GLN A 82 -8.15 8.02 -11.44
N ASN A 83 -7.44 7.42 -12.41
CA ASN A 83 -8.08 6.77 -13.56
C ASN A 83 -8.84 5.51 -13.15
N LEU A 84 -8.30 4.72 -12.23
CA LEU A 84 -8.96 3.55 -11.67
C LEU A 84 -10.27 3.94 -10.98
N ALA A 85 -10.25 4.92 -10.09
CA ALA A 85 -11.45 5.43 -9.40
C ALA A 85 -12.49 5.93 -10.40
N LYS A 86 -12.08 6.66 -11.45
CA LYS A 86 -12.95 7.12 -12.54
C LYS A 86 -13.62 5.94 -13.26
N LYS A 87 -12.88 4.87 -13.56
CA LYS A 87 -13.43 3.64 -14.17
C LYS A 87 -14.44 2.94 -13.26
N LEU A 88 -14.24 3.01 -11.95
CA LEU A 88 -15.19 2.51 -10.95
C LEU A 88 -16.41 3.44 -10.73
N GLY A 89 -16.42 4.63 -11.32
CA GLY A 89 -17.51 5.62 -11.17
C GLY A 89 -17.47 6.36 -9.83
N VAL A 90 -16.30 6.49 -9.19
CA VAL A 90 -16.08 7.17 -7.91
C VAL A 90 -14.89 8.14 -7.99
N LYS A 91 -14.62 8.88 -6.92
CA LYS A 91 -13.45 9.76 -6.80
C LYS A 91 -12.31 9.03 -6.07
N ALA A 92 -11.08 9.25 -6.50
CA ALA A 92 -9.92 8.83 -5.72
C ALA A 92 -9.73 9.77 -4.53
N LYS A 93 -9.53 9.19 -3.34
CA LYS A 93 -9.10 9.90 -2.13
C LYS A 93 -7.75 9.34 -1.71
N ILE A 94 -6.71 10.09 -2.01
CA ILE A 94 -5.34 9.68 -1.66
C ILE A 94 -5.10 9.91 -0.15
N VAL A 95 -4.44 8.95 0.47
CA VAL A 95 -4.00 8.99 1.86
C VAL A 95 -2.52 8.70 1.90
N GLU A 96 -1.74 9.73 2.16
CA GLU A 96 -0.28 9.62 2.24
C GLU A 96 0.18 9.05 3.59
N GLY A 97 1.29 8.33 3.57
CA GLY A 97 1.94 7.80 4.76
C GLY A 97 3.26 7.10 4.44
N PRO A 98 4.14 6.92 5.42
CA PRO A 98 5.41 6.25 5.22
C PRO A 98 5.21 4.78 4.84
N TRP A 99 6.16 4.23 4.06
CA TRP A 99 6.08 2.85 3.53
C TRP A 99 5.79 1.80 4.61
N ASP A 100 6.50 1.85 5.73
CA ASP A 100 6.39 0.88 6.83
C ASP A 100 5.00 0.85 7.48
N GLY A 101 4.21 1.92 7.33
CA GLY A 101 2.84 2.05 7.82
C GLY A 101 1.75 1.69 6.79
N LEU A 102 2.09 1.53 5.51
CA LEU A 102 1.07 1.43 4.46
C LEU A 102 0.23 0.14 4.56
N PHE A 103 0.84 -1.02 4.78
CA PHE A 103 0.08 -2.27 4.93
C PHE A 103 -0.83 -2.24 6.18
N ALA A 104 -0.31 -1.75 7.31
CA ALA A 104 -1.10 -1.62 8.53
C ALA A 104 -2.29 -0.65 8.37
N GLY A 105 -2.11 0.43 7.59
CA GLY A 105 -3.18 1.36 7.25
C GLY A 105 -4.30 0.69 6.45
N MET A 106 -3.95 -0.18 5.49
CA MET A 106 -4.92 -0.98 4.74
C MET A 106 -5.63 -2.01 5.66
N ASP A 107 -4.87 -2.71 6.52
CA ASP A 107 -5.41 -3.70 7.45
C ASP A 107 -6.42 -3.10 8.44
N THR A 108 -6.17 -1.88 8.89
CA THR A 108 -7.07 -1.15 9.80
C THR A 108 -8.21 -0.42 9.08
N GLY A 109 -8.25 -0.44 7.72
CA GLY A 109 -9.29 0.20 6.93
C GLY A 109 -9.15 1.73 6.83
N ARG A 110 -7.95 2.26 7.04
CA ARG A 110 -7.65 3.68 6.80
C ARG A 110 -7.85 4.04 5.32
N TYR A 111 -7.56 3.08 4.44
CA TYR A 111 -7.85 3.11 3.00
C TYR A 111 -8.23 1.71 2.49
N ASP A 112 -8.79 1.66 1.29
CA ASP A 112 -9.37 0.45 0.71
C ASP A 112 -8.31 -0.46 0.09
N LEU A 113 -7.26 0.14 -0.48
CA LEU A 113 -6.15 -0.52 -1.18
C LEU A 113 -4.92 0.39 -1.23
N MET A 114 -3.78 -0.18 -1.67
CA MET A 114 -2.55 0.59 -1.91
C MET A 114 -2.24 0.64 -3.40
N ILE A 115 -1.75 1.80 -3.89
CA ILE A 115 -1.10 1.91 -5.21
C ILE A 115 0.22 2.64 -4.97
N ASN A 116 1.32 1.87 -4.87
CA ASN A 116 2.64 2.37 -4.48
C ASN A 116 3.75 1.45 -5.02
N GLY A 117 3.69 1.11 -6.32
CA GLY A 117 4.68 0.20 -6.92
C GLY A 117 4.90 -1.07 -6.10
N VAL A 118 3.81 -1.66 -5.59
CA VAL A 118 3.94 -2.82 -4.68
C VAL A 118 4.23 -4.07 -5.48
N ASP A 119 5.40 -4.64 -5.28
CA ASP A 119 5.78 -5.90 -5.89
C ASP A 119 5.07 -7.11 -5.29
N VAL A 120 4.70 -8.02 -6.18
CA VAL A 120 4.06 -9.28 -5.81
C VAL A 120 5.13 -10.26 -5.32
N THR A 121 5.12 -10.53 -4.00
CA THR A 121 5.98 -11.56 -3.41
C THR A 121 5.14 -12.73 -2.90
N PRO A 122 5.72 -13.95 -2.80
CA PRO A 122 5.01 -15.10 -2.24
C PRO A 122 4.51 -14.84 -0.82
N ASP A 123 5.27 -14.11 0.00
CA ASP A 123 4.89 -13.85 1.39
C ASP A 123 3.74 -12.82 1.47
N ARG A 124 3.78 -11.74 0.71
CA ARG A 124 2.66 -10.79 0.61
C ARG A 124 1.40 -11.45 0.07
N ALA A 125 1.52 -12.34 -0.94
CA ALA A 125 0.39 -13.06 -1.53
C ALA A 125 -0.29 -14.08 -0.57
N LYS A 126 0.36 -14.46 0.54
CA LYS A 126 -0.28 -15.25 1.60
C LYS A 126 -1.33 -14.43 2.35
N THR A 127 -1.07 -13.13 2.55
CA THR A 127 -1.87 -12.23 3.39
C THR A 127 -2.83 -11.37 2.59
N TYR A 128 -2.43 -10.95 1.39
CA TYR A 128 -3.16 -10.01 0.55
C TYR A 128 -3.54 -10.63 -0.79
N ASP A 129 -4.66 -10.18 -1.35
CA ASP A 129 -4.98 -10.37 -2.76
C ASP A 129 -4.34 -9.26 -3.59
N PHE A 130 -3.94 -9.59 -4.80
CA PHE A 130 -3.32 -8.65 -5.73
C PHE A 130 -4.15 -8.54 -7.01
N SER A 131 -4.17 -7.35 -7.59
CA SER A 131 -4.66 -7.17 -8.96
C SER A 131 -3.74 -7.84 -9.97
N THR A 132 -4.16 -7.85 -11.23
CA THR A 132 -3.24 -8.03 -12.36
C THR A 132 -2.17 -6.93 -12.33
N PRO A 133 -0.91 -7.21 -12.76
CA PRO A 133 0.14 -6.20 -12.79
C PRO A 133 -0.20 -5.01 -13.70
N TYR A 134 0.09 -3.80 -13.21
CA TYR A 134 -0.13 -2.55 -13.96
C TYR A 134 1.15 -1.90 -14.44
N ALA A 135 2.31 -2.33 -13.91
CA ALA A 135 3.63 -1.92 -14.38
C ALA A 135 4.67 -3.01 -14.08
N TYR A 136 5.81 -2.91 -14.77
CA TYR A 136 6.95 -3.81 -14.65
C TYR A 136 8.23 -2.99 -14.56
N ASP A 137 9.17 -3.41 -13.73
CA ASP A 137 10.46 -2.74 -13.56
C ASP A 137 11.57 -3.75 -13.27
N ARG A 138 12.80 -3.26 -13.14
CA ARG A 138 13.94 -4.06 -12.67
C ARG A 138 14.49 -3.47 -11.38
N THR A 139 14.91 -4.35 -10.51
CA THR A 139 15.61 -3.96 -9.28
C THR A 139 17.09 -3.75 -9.59
N VAL A 140 17.63 -2.63 -9.16
CA VAL A 140 19.05 -2.26 -9.35
C VAL A 140 19.77 -2.12 -8.02
N LEU A 141 21.05 -2.49 -8.03
CA LEU A 141 22.01 -2.26 -6.96
C LEU A 141 22.81 -1.00 -7.30
N ILE A 142 22.76 -0.03 -6.42
CA ILE A 142 23.33 1.30 -6.63
C ILE A 142 24.50 1.49 -5.65
N THR A 143 25.62 1.93 -6.18
CA THR A 143 26.84 2.23 -5.42
C THR A 143 27.40 3.59 -5.81
N ARG A 144 28.43 4.04 -5.11
CA ARG A 144 29.24 5.16 -5.61
C ARG A 144 29.95 4.77 -6.91
N SER A 145 30.17 5.75 -7.78
CA SER A 145 30.89 5.53 -9.05
C SER A 145 32.34 5.08 -8.86
N ASP A 146 32.99 5.48 -7.75
CA ASP A 146 34.35 5.08 -7.38
C ASP A 146 34.42 3.74 -6.61
N ASN A 147 33.30 3.05 -6.38
CA ASN A 147 33.28 1.75 -5.74
C ASN A 147 33.73 0.67 -6.75
N ASN A 148 34.77 -0.09 -6.38
CA ASN A 148 35.34 -1.17 -7.18
C ASN A 148 35.22 -2.56 -6.50
N ASP A 149 34.44 -2.66 -5.41
CA ASP A 149 34.30 -3.88 -4.62
C ASP A 149 32.95 -4.57 -4.84
N ILE A 150 31.98 -3.86 -5.41
CA ILE A 150 30.59 -4.34 -5.57
C ILE A 150 30.25 -4.29 -7.06
N HIS A 151 30.12 -5.48 -7.67
CA HIS A 151 29.76 -5.67 -9.08
C HIS A 151 28.51 -6.55 -9.25
N SER A 152 28.06 -7.18 -8.17
CA SER A 152 26.90 -8.08 -8.14
C SER A 152 26.22 -8.03 -6.78
N PHE A 153 25.00 -8.55 -6.69
CA PHE A 153 24.31 -8.69 -5.40
C PHE A 153 25.07 -9.62 -4.43
N ASN A 154 25.83 -10.61 -4.93
CA ASN A 154 26.61 -11.51 -4.08
C ASN A 154 27.73 -10.79 -3.31
N ASP A 155 28.21 -9.66 -3.82
CA ASP A 155 29.26 -8.85 -3.19
C ASP A 155 28.75 -8.05 -1.98
N LEU A 156 27.42 -8.09 -1.72
CA LEU A 156 26.81 -7.45 -0.55
C LEU A 156 27.10 -8.16 0.77
N LYS A 157 27.64 -9.40 0.73
CA LYS A 157 27.96 -10.15 1.94
C LYS A 157 28.89 -9.37 2.87
N GLY A 158 28.40 -9.07 4.07
CA GLY A 158 29.14 -8.29 5.08
C GLY A 158 29.23 -6.79 4.83
N LYS A 159 28.62 -6.29 3.75
CA LYS A 159 28.51 -4.85 3.46
C LYS A 159 27.31 -4.24 4.20
N THR A 160 27.20 -2.91 4.17
CA THR A 160 26.02 -2.18 4.67
C THR A 160 25.25 -1.59 3.50
N THR A 161 23.91 -1.67 3.56
CA THR A 161 22.98 -1.00 2.65
C THR A 161 22.02 -0.13 3.43
N ALA A 162 21.35 0.81 2.76
CA ALA A 162 20.27 1.61 3.31
C ALA A 162 19.00 1.39 2.49
N ASN A 163 17.90 1.03 3.12
CA ASN A 163 16.62 0.79 2.46
C ASN A 163 15.45 1.00 3.42
N SER A 164 14.25 1.22 2.90
CA SER A 164 13.04 1.33 3.72
C SER A 164 12.72 0.00 4.40
N ILE A 165 12.40 0.05 5.69
CA ILE A 165 12.07 -1.12 6.49
C ILE A 165 10.80 -1.78 5.97
N GLY A 166 10.79 -3.13 5.88
CA GLY A 166 9.69 -3.92 5.34
C GLY A 166 9.58 -3.87 3.81
N SER A 167 10.53 -3.24 3.12
CA SER A 167 10.59 -3.27 1.65
C SER A 167 11.26 -4.54 1.15
N THR A 168 10.90 -4.97 -0.07
CA THR A 168 11.62 -6.05 -0.77
C THR A 168 13.08 -5.69 -1.04
N TYR A 169 13.41 -4.41 -1.10
CA TYR A 169 14.80 -3.96 -1.22
C TYR A 169 15.62 -4.27 0.04
N GLN A 170 15.02 -4.11 1.23
CA GLN A 170 15.63 -4.60 2.48
C GLN A 170 15.81 -6.12 2.43
N GLU A 171 14.74 -6.87 2.11
CA GLU A 171 14.78 -8.33 2.03
C GLU A 171 15.87 -8.84 1.07
N ILE A 172 16.04 -8.18 -0.07
CA ILE A 172 17.11 -8.50 -1.04
C ILE A 172 18.48 -8.24 -0.41
N GLY A 173 18.70 -7.08 0.23
CA GLY A 173 19.95 -6.77 0.91
C GLY A 173 20.31 -7.84 1.94
N GLU A 174 19.39 -8.19 2.81
CA GLU A 174 19.56 -9.21 3.85
C GLU A 174 19.81 -10.61 3.27
N LYS A 175 19.05 -10.99 2.23
CA LYS A 175 19.23 -12.26 1.51
C LYS A 175 20.65 -12.44 0.97
N TYR A 176 21.26 -11.36 0.50
CA TYR A 176 22.63 -11.37 0.01
C TYR A 176 23.69 -11.06 1.10
N GLY A 177 23.26 -11.03 2.37
CA GLY A 177 24.15 -10.92 3.54
C GLY A 177 24.61 -9.51 3.88
N ALA A 178 23.90 -8.47 3.41
CA ALA A 178 24.12 -7.11 3.84
C ALA A 178 23.54 -6.87 5.24
N LYS A 179 24.11 -5.88 5.95
CA LYS A 179 23.46 -5.24 7.10
C LYS A 179 22.68 -4.05 6.59
N VAL A 180 21.36 -4.05 6.79
CA VAL A 180 20.51 -2.98 6.29
C VAL A 180 20.29 -1.91 7.36
N SER A 181 20.52 -0.65 7.00
CA SER A 181 20.14 0.53 7.79
C SER A 181 18.78 1.01 7.29
N GLY A 182 17.79 1.09 8.19
CA GLY A 182 16.46 1.59 7.86
C GLY A 182 16.47 3.10 7.64
N VAL A 183 15.87 3.55 6.55
CA VAL A 183 15.60 4.96 6.23
C VAL A 183 14.29 5.04 5.45
N ASP A 184 13.67 6.21 5.43
CA ASP A 184 12.31 6.33 4.90
C ASP A 184 12.30 6.58 3.39
N THR A 185 13.26 7.32 2.84
CA THR A 185 13.19 7.79 1.44
C THR A 185 14.36 7.34 0.58
N LEU A 186 14.13 7.19 -0.74
CA LEU A 186 15.20 6.95 -1.71
C LEU A 186 16.29 8.03 -1.67
N ALA A 187 15.89 9.29 -1.52
CA ALA A 187 16.85 10.40 -1.47
C ALA A 187 17.83 10.25 -0.31
N GLU A 188 17.36 9.83 0.87
CA GLU A 188 18.22 9.56 2.03
C GLU A 188 19.15 8.37 1.77
N THR A 189 18.65 7.26 1.21
CA THR A 189 19.51 6.10 0.88
C THR A 189 20.64 6.49 -0.05
N LEU A 190 20.36 7.26 -1.10
CA LEU A 190 21.34 7.74 -2.07
C LEU A 190 22.34 8.72 -1.41
N GLN A 191 21.86 9.58 -0.51
CA GLN A 191 22.74 10.49 0.25
C GLN A 191 23.69 9.71 1.17
N MET A 192 23.22 8.65 1.84
CA MET A 192 24.06 7.78 2.66
C MET A 192 25.14 7.07 1.83
N VAL A 193 24.79 6.60 0.62
CA VAL A 193 25.76 6.01 -0.33
C VAL A 193 26.80 7.07 -0.74
N LYS A 194 26.39 8.27 -1.14
CA LYS A 194 27.29 9.36 -1.53
C LYS A 194 28.28 9.72 -0.41
N ASN A 195 27.77 9.78 0.82
CA ASN A 195 28.56 10.14 2.01
C ASN A 195 29.39 8.98 2.57
N LYS A 196 29.40 7.80 1.90
CA LYS A 196 30.10 6.59 2.37
C LYS A 196 29.63 6.07 3.74
N GLN A 197 28.44 6.42 4.17
CA GLN A 197 27.81 5.89 5.39
C GLN A 197 27.36 4.43 5.20
N VAL A 198 26.93 4.09 3.98
CA VAL A 198 26.70 2.72 3.53
C VAL A 198 27.39 2.48 2.20
N GLN A 199 27.64 1.21 1.84
CA GLN A 199 28.33 0.87 0.59
C GLN A 199 27.38 0.85 -0.61
N ALA A 200 26.09 0.57 -0.41
CA ALA A 200 25.11 0.45 -1.50
C ALA A 200 23.69 0.74 -1.03
N THR A 201 22.80 0.91 -1.99
CA THR A 201 21.34 0.83 -1.82
C THR A 201 20.74 0.02 -2.96
N ILE A 202 19.51 -0.46 -2.78
CA ILE A 202 18.76 -1.25 -3.75
C ILE A 202 17.45 -0.52 -4.01
N ASN A 203 17.05 -0.35 -5.27
CA ASN A 203 15.79 0.32 -5.60
C ASN A 203 15.31 -0.06 -7.02
N ALA A 204 14.16 0.51 -7.42
CA ALA A 204 13.63 0.47 -8.77
C ALA A 204 14.57 1.16 -9.78
N SER A 205 14.76 0.57 -10.95
CA SER A 205 15.58 1.17 -12.00
C SER A 205 15.02 2.51 -12.48
N THR A 206 13.71 2.63 -12.53
CA THR A 206 13.00 3.86 -12.92
C THR A 206 13.21 4.99 -11.92
N SER A 207 13.14 4.71 -10.61
CA SER A 207 13.35 5.73 -9.57
C SER A 207 14.80 6.23 -9.56
N TYR A 208 15.76 5.32 -9.73
CA TYR A 208 17.16 5.73 -9.88
C TYR A 208 17.39 6.54 -11.16
N GLY A 209 16.81 6.09 -12.29
CA GLY A 209 16.89 6.81 -13.55
C GLY A 209 16.30 8.21 -13.48
N ASP A 210 15.15 8.37 -12.85
CA ASP A 210 14.52 9.67 -12.64
C ASP A 210 15.37 10.56 -11.72
N TYR A 211 15.91 10.03 -10.63
CA TYR A 211 16.82 10.75 -9.74
C TYR A 211 18.04 11.28 -10.50
N MET A 212 18.65 10.47 -11.38
CA MET A 212 19.83 10.82 -12.15
C MET A 212 19.55 11.75 -13.35
N LYS A 213 18.32 11.83 -13.83
CA LYS A 213 17.94 12.55 -15.07
C LYS A 213 18.45 14.01 -15.11
N HIS A 214 18.48 14.66 -13.95
CA HIS A 214 18.92 16.04 -13.81
C HIS A 214 20.13 16.20 -12.88
N ARG A 215 20.85 15.08 -12.60
CA ARG A 215 21.96 14.99 -11.65
C ARG A 215 23.10 14.14 -12.19
N LEU A 216 23.52 14.43 -13.42
CA LEU A 216 24.52 13.64 -14.15
C LEU A 216 25.90 13.60 -13.47
N ASP A 217 26.22 14.60 -12.65
CA ASP A 217 27.51 14.71 -11.94
C ASP A 217 27.49 14.02 -10.54
N GLU A 218 26.37 13.39 -10.18
CA GLU A 218 26.31 12.65 -8.92
C GLU A 218 27.24 11.42 -8.96
N PRO A 219 28.02 11.18 -7.89
CA PRO A 219 29.00 10.08 -7.87
C PRO A 219 28.33 8.73 -7.61
N LEU A 220 27.34 8.36 -8.42
CA LEU A 220 26.54 7.16 -8.30
C LEU A 220 26.57 6.35 -9.59
N LYS A 221 26.46 5.02 -9.48
CA LYS A 221 26.30 4.11 -10.63
C LYS A 221 25.41 2.93 -10.26
N ILE A 222 24.80 2.30 -11.26
CA ILE A 222 24.24 0.97 -11.16
C ILE A 222 25.42 -0.01 -11.19
N ALA A 223 25.61 -0.78 -10.11
CA ALA A 223 26.60 -1.83 -10.01
C ALA A 223 26.08 -3.17 -10.56
N ALA A 224 24.78 -3.44 -10.37
CA ALA A 224 24.13 -4.64 -10.90
C ALA A 224 22.64 -4.41 -11.10
N THR A 225 22.04 -5.21 -11.99
CA THR A 225 20.59 -5.25 -12.22
C THR A 225 20.11 -6.69 -12.04
N MET A 226 18.97 -6.89 -11.39
CA MET A 226 18.37 -8.22 -11.29
C MET A 226 17.77 -8.66 -12.64
N ASP A 227 17.97 -9.93 -13.01
CA ASP A 227 17.39 -10.52 -14.22
C ASP A 227 15.88 -10.65 -14.09
N LYS A 228 15.39 -10.94 -12.87
CA LYS A 228 13.98 -11.07 -12.61
C LYS A 228 13.29 -9.71 -12.74
N VAL A 229 12.29 -9.64 -13.60
CA VAL A 229 11.41 -8.49 -13.72
C VAL A 229 10.50 -8.42 -12.49
N THR A 230 10.39 -7.25 -11.91
CA THR A 230 9.48 -6.96 -10.81
C THR A 230 8.11 -6.61 -11.36
N GLU A 231 7.08 -7.26 -10.85
CA GLU A 231 5.68 -6.99 -11.20
C GLU A 231 5.06 -6.10 -10.13
N TYR A 232 4.58 -4.93 -10.52
CA TYR A 232 3.84 -4.05 -9.62
C TYR A 232 2.34 -4.25 -9.78
N ALA A 233 1.67 -4.58 -8.67
CA ALA A 233 0.24 -4.82 -8.61
C ALA A 233 -0.38 -4.12 -7.39
N ILE A 234 -1.70 -4.06 -7.36
CA ILE A 234 -2.48 -3.37 -6.34
C ILE A 234 -2.86 -4.39 -5.26
N PRO A 235 -2.27 -4.34 -4.05
CA PRO A 235 -2.70 -5.17 -2.93
C PRO A 235 -4.01 -4.67 -2.34
N MET A 236 -4.82 -5.60 -1.88
CA MET A 236 -6.05 -5.39 -1.12
C MET A 236 -6.22 -6.49 -0.08
N LYS A 237 -7.02 -6.26 0.94
CA LYS A 237 -7.29 -7.27 1.97
C LYS A 237 -7.88 -8.52 1.34
N LYS A 238 -7.42 -9.67 1.82
CA LYS A 238 -7.96 -10.97 1.42
C LYS A 238 -9.33 -11.20 2.02
N GLY A 239 -10.24 -11.79 1.27
CA GLY A 239 -11.56 -12.16 1.78
C GLY A 239 -12.66 -12.09 0.73
N GLU A 240 -13.76 -12.82 1.00
CA GLU A 240 -14.92 -12.89 0.07
C GLU A 240 -15.58 -11.52 -0.14
N ASP A 241 -15.56 -10.67 0.87
CA ASP A 241 -16.08 -9.29 0.79
C ASP A 241 -15.26 -8.38 -0.13
N ASN A 242 -14.03 -8.76 -0.50
CA ASN A 242 -13.17 -8.06 -1.45
C ASN A 242 -13.15 -8.67 -2.85
N ALA A 243 -13.77 -9.82 -3.08
CA ALA A 243 -13.71 -10.50 -4.36
C ALA A 243 -14.30 -9.67 -5.53
N SER A 244 -15.38 -8.95 -5.27
CA SER A 244 -16.00 -8.04 -6.24
C SER A 244 -15.12 -6.82 -6.53
N LEU A 245 -14.46 -6.26 -5.50
CA LEU A 245 -13.52 -5.16 -5.63
C LEU A 245 -12.32 -5.58 -6.49
N LYS A 246 -11.71 -6.72 -6.18
CA LYS A 246 -10.61 -7.26 -6.97
C LYS A 246 -10.98 -7.40 -8.45
N LYS A 247 -12.13 -8.04 -8.73
CA LYS A 247 -12.62 -8.21 -10.10
C LYS A 247 -12.85 -6.88 -10.81
N ALA A 248 -13.40 -5.89 -10.12
CA ALA A 248 -13.65 -4.57 -10.69
C ALA A 248 -12.35 -3.82 -10.99
N ILE A 249 -11.34 -3.94 -10.12
CA ILE A 249 -10.00 -3.38 -10.32
C ILE A 249 -9.31 -4.05 -11.51
N ASP A 250 -9.31 -5.39 -11.59
CA ASP A 250 -8.70 -6.12 -12.71
C ASP A 250 -9.34 -5.71 -14.04
N ASN A 251 -10.67 -5.60 -14.09
CA ASN A 251 -11.37 -5.12 -15.28
C ASN A 251 -10.98 -3.70 -15.67
N ALA A 252 -10.93 -2.79 -14.69
CA ALA A 252 -10.57 -1.41 -14.94
C ALA A 252 -9.10 -1.27 -15.43
N LEU A 253 -8.16 -2.03 -14.84
CA LEU A 253 -6.78 -2.08 -15.32
C LEU A 253 -6.69 -2.65 -16.74
N GLN A 254 -7.46 -3.68 -17.04
CA GLN A 254 -7.51 -4.23 -18.41
C GLN A 254 -8.07 -3.22 -19.42
N GLU A 255 -9.11 -2.47 -19.05
CA GLU A 255 -9.61 -1.36 -19.88
C GLU A 255 -8.55 -0.28 -20.08
N MET A 256 -7.87 0.16 -19.00
CA MET A 256 -6.79 1.16 -19.05
C MET A 256 -5.60 0.68 -19.90
N LYS A 257 -5.35 -0.62 -19.95
CA LYS A 257 -4.33 -1.22 -20.82
C LYS A 257 -4.79 -1.18 -22.27
N ASN A 258 -6.05 -1.55 -22.55
CA ASN A 258 -6.61 -1.65 -23.91
C ASN A 258 -6.79 -0.27 -24.56
N ASP A 259 -7.20 0.74 -23.79
CA ASP A 259 -7.40 2.11 -24.29
C ASP A 259 -6.10 2.95 -24.31
N GLY A 260 -4.98 2.34 -23.88
CA GLY A 260 -3.65 2.97 -23.87
C GLY A 260 -3.40 3.95 -22.73
N THR A 261 -4.32 4.05 -21.76
CA THR A 261 -4.15 4.93 -20.59
C THR A 261 -2.89 4.58 -19.81
N LEU A 262 -2.69 3.29 -19.46
CA LEU A 262 -1.49 2.86 -18.71
C LEU A 262 -0.20 3.15 -19.47
N SER A 263 -0.17 2.87 -20.78
CA SER A 263 1.01 3.14 -21.63
C SER A 263 1.34 4.63 -21.69
N LYS A 264 0.33 5.49 -21.86
CA LYS A 264 0.53 6.96 -21.85
C LYS A 264 1.08 7.45 -20.52
N LEU A 265 0.55 6.96 -19.41
CA LEU A 265 1.04 7.31 -18.07
C LEU A 265 2.47 6.80 -17.87
N SER A 266 2.77 5.58 -18.30
CA SER A 266 4.10 4.99 -18.21
C SER A 266 5.13 5.83 -18.98
N VAL A 267 4.85 6.18 -20.24
CA VAL A 267 5.74 7.03 -21.04
C VAL A 267 5.88 8.43 -20.42
N LYS A 268 4.80 9.00 -19.88
CA LYS A 268 4.82 10.30 -19.21
C LYS A 268 5.81 10.36 -18.05
N TYR A 269 5.80 9.35 -17.18
CA TYR A 269 6.56 9.37 -15.94
C TYR A 269 7.91 8.66 -16.04
N PHE A 270 8.01 7.60 -16.82
CA PHE A 270 9.23 6.79 -16.92
C PHE A 270 10.00 7.01 -18.24
N GLY A 271 9.40 7.68 -19.23
CA GLY A 271 9.99 7.83 -20.56
C GLY A 271 9.91 6.56 -21.41
N ALA A 272 9.32 5.48 -20.91
CA ALA A 272 9.18 4.19 -21.59
C ALA A 272 7.84 3.52 -21.24
N ASP A 273 7.39 2.60 -22.09
CA ASP A 273 6.19 1.79 -21.81
C ASP A 273 6.57 0.56 -20.96
N LEU A 274 6.29 0.62 -19.68
CA LEU A 274 6.52 -0.43 -18.69
C LEU A 274 5.26 -1.25 -18.39
N THR A 275 4.23 -1.19 -19.23
CA THR A 275 2.99 -1.95 -19.03
C THR A 275 3.09 -3.41 -19.47
N ARG A 276 4.28 -3.82 -19.94
CA ARG A 276 4.62 -5.20 -20.34
C ARG A 276 6.01 -5.55 -19.82
N PRO A 277 6.26 -6.82 -19.47
CA PRO A 277 7.60 -7.26 -19.13
C PRO A 277 8.51 -7.15 -20.35
N ASN A 278 9.66 -6.50 -20.18
CA ASN A 278 10.72 -6.34 -21.19
C ASN A 278 11.90 -7.24 -20.85
#